data_9378f77894318fe30b740c69111a3b7f
#
_entry.id   9378f77894318fe30b740c69111a3b7f
#
_cell.length_a   1.000
_cell.length_b   1.000
_cell.length_c   1.000
_cell.angle_alpha   90.00
_cell.angle_beta   90.00
_cell.angle_gamma   90.00
#
_symmetry.space_group_name_H-M   'P 1'
#
loop_
_entity.id
_entity.type
_entity.pdbx_description
1 polymer ?
#
loop_
_entity_poly.entity_id
_entity_poly.type
_entity_poly.pdbx_seq_one_letter_code
_entity_poly.pdbx_strand_id
1 'polypeptide(L)'
;RGIQAQSEVESAKAARDEASALRDGAFARLSAIAMLERPVQAIGASLLDRALGQPGAGDDDPLAVQVAEAELDTASRLVTVEQRRARPDVTAAVGMRRYRETDDEAFTVGIELTVPLFDRNRGGIRAAYAEQRAAEARLIAQKQAVQAERLGAEAALAASNSRTRAADSGVAAAEEAYRLSRIGFEAGRISQL
;
A
#
# COMPACT_ATOMS: atom_id res chain seq x y z
N ARG A 1 41.88 -3.18 31.12
CA ARG A 1 41.58 -2.15 30.09
C ARG A 1 41.50 -2.77 28.67
N GLY A 2 42.37 -3.73 28.28
CA GLY A 2 42.32 -4.39 26.99
C GLY A 2 41.03 -5.22 26.75
N ILE A 3 40.48 -5.83 27.78
CA ILE A 3 39.26 -6.65 27.69
C ILE A 3 38.03 -5.78 27.41
N GLN A 4 37.95 -4.58 27.99
CA GLN A 4 36.84 -3.64 27.73
C GLN A 4 36.87 -3.09 26.30
N ALA A 5 38.03 -2.66 25.81
CA ALA A 5 38.19 -2.22 24.43
C ALA A 5 37.86 -3.35 23.44
N GLN A 6 38.24 -4.59 23.75
CA GLN A 6 37.91 -5.75 22.92
C GLN A 6 36.42 -6.04 22.91
N SER A 7 35.73 -5.94 24.06
CA SER A 7 34.27 -6.07 24.15
C SER A 7 33.52 -4.98 23.34
N GLU A 8 34.01 -3.74 23.36
CA GLU A 8 33.45 -2.64 22.58
C GLU A 8 33.61 -2.85 21.06
N VAL A 9 34.80 -3.34 20.65
CA VAL A 9 35.04 -3.70 19.23
C VAL A 9 34.11 -4.83 18.76
N GLU A 10 33.94 -5.86 19.56
CA GLU A 10 33.05 -6.98 19.21
C GLU A 10 31.58 -6.51 19.18
N SER A 11 31.15 -5.68 20.10
CA SER A 11 29.82 -5.07 20.09
C SER A 11 29.59 -4.20 18.85
N ALA A 12 30.58 -3.36 18.47
CA ALA A 12 30.50 -2.55 17.26
C ALA A 12 30.46 -3.38 15.98
N LYS A 13 31.22 -4.49 15.93
CA LYS A 13 31.16 -5.44 14.79
C LYS A 13 29.77 -6.09 14.69
N ALA A 14 29.22 -6.57 15.82
CA ALA A 14 27.90 -7.15 15.84
C ALA A 14 26.82 -6.16 15.35
N ALA A 15 26.86 -4.92 15.81
CA ALA A 15 25.94 -3.87 15.35
C ALA A 15 26.08 -3.55 13.85
N ARG A 16 27.33 -3.55 13.33
CA ARG A 16 27.58 -3.39 11.91
C ARG A 16 26.99 -4.56 11.09
N ASP A 17 27.21 -5.77 11.55
CA ASP A 17 26.75 -6.98 10.86
C ASP A 17 25.22 -7.06 10.85
N GLU A 18 24.56 -6.67 11.95
CA GLU A 18 23.11 -6.52 12.03
C GLU A 18 22.59 -5.46 11.03
N ALA A 19 23.20 -4.28 11.01
CA ALA A 19 22.82 -3.22 10.08
C ALA A 19 23.01 -3.65 8.60
N SER A 20 24.07 -4.40 8.31
CA SER A 20 24.29 -4.97 6.97
C SER A 20 23.19 -5.98 6.61
N ALA A 21 22.82 -6.88 7.52
CA ALA A 21 21.76 -7.86 7.29
C ALA A 21 20.40 -7.18 7.06
N LEU A 22 20.08 -6.13 7.84
CA LEU A 22 18.86 -5.35 7.65
C LEU A 22 18.82 -4.64 6.29
N ARG A 23 19.94 -4.06 5.87
CA ARG A 23 20.08 -3.46 4.53
C ARG A 23 19.84 -4.47 3.42
N ASP A 24 20.49 -5.62 3.50
CA ASP A 24 20.41 -6.65 2.47
C ASP A 24 19.00 -7.25 2.40
N GLY A 25 18.34 -7.40 3.55
CA GLY A 25 16.93 -7.76 3.64
C GLY A 25 15.99 -6.70 3.01
N ALA A 26 16.28 -5.42 3.21
CA ALA A 26 15.53 -4.33 2.59
C ALA A 26 15.69 -4.32 1.06
N PHE A 27 16.90 -4.57 0.54
CA PHE A 27 17.15 -4.70 -0.90
C PHE A 27 16.44 -5.91 -1.50
N ALA A 28 16.46 -7.05 -0.83
CA ALA A 28 15.72 -8.23 -1.26
C ALA A 28 14.22 -7.96 -1.33
N ARG A 29 13.67 -7.31 -0.29
CA ARG A 29 12.26 -6.92 -0.25
C ARG A 29 11.88 -5.93 -1.36
N LEU A 30 12.73 -4.92 -1.61
CA LEU A 30 12.53 -3.96 -2.71
C LEU A 30 12.51 -4.67 -4.06
N SER A 31 13.47 -5.56 -4.30
CA SER A 31 13.57 -6.34 -5.54
C SER A 31 12.33 -7.21 -5.77
N ALA A 32 11.80 -7.82 -4.70
CA ALA A 32 10.60 -8.64 -4.74
C ALA A 32 9.33 -7.81 -5.03
N ILE A 33 9.14 -6.67 -4.34
CA ILE A 33 7.97 -5.80 -4.54
C ILE A 33 7.97 -5.17 -5.93
N ALA A 34 9.14 -4.73 -6.40
CA ALA A 34 9.30 -4.10 -7.71
C ALA A 34 9.41 -5.12 -8.86
N MET A 35 9.33 -6.43 -8.58
CA MET A 35 9.46 -7.51 -9.56
C MET A 35 10.69 -7.37 -10.46
N LEU A 36 11.82 -6.97 -9.88
CA LEU A 36 13.05 -6.73 -10.64
C LEU A 36 13.70 -8.06 -11.03
N GLU A 37 14.09 -8.22 -12.28
CA GLU A 37 14.84 -9.38 -12.76
C GLU A 37 16.23 -9.53 -12.11
N ARG A 38 16.80 -8.42 -11.66
CA ARG A 38 18.09 -8.39 -10.97
C ARG A 38 17.92 -7.81 -9.57
N PRO A 39 18.53 -8.43 -8.55
CA PRO A 39 18.46 -7.90 -7.19
C PRO A 39 19.16 -6.54 -7.11
N VAL A 40 18.56 -5.63 -6.32
CA VAL A 40 19.17 -4.34 -6.00
C VAL A 40 20.41 -4.57 -5.15
N GLN A 41 21.55 -4.04 -5.57
CA GLN A 41 22.83 -4.18 -4.85
C GLN A 41 23.29 -2.87 -4.22
N ALA A 42 22.87 -1.73 -4.78
CA ALA A 42 23.26 -0.41 -4.28
C ALA A 42 22.18 0.62 -4.63
N ILE A 43 22.16 1.70 -3.85
CA ILE A 43 21.37 2.91 -4.10
C ILE A 43 22.31 3.96 -4.65
N GLY A 44 22.04 4.48 -5.85
CA GLY A 44 22.90 5.46 -6.53
C GLY A 44 22.87 6.85 -5.89
N ALA A 45 21.77 7.21 -5.21
CA ALA A 45 21.64 8.45 -4.45
C ALA A 45 20.80 8.20 -3.21
N SER A 46 21.24 8.70 -2.06
CA SER A 46 20.47 8.63 -0.82
C SER A 46 19.27 9.58 -0.89
N LEU A 47 18.09 9.07 -0.55
CA LEU A 47 16.92 9.94 -0.34
C LEU A 47 17.10 10.89 0.85
N LEU A 48 18.05 10.59 1.76
CA LEU A 48 18.40 11.45 2.90
C LEU A 48 19.13 12.72 2.44
N ASP A 49 19.87 12.66 1.31
CA ASP A 49 20.58 13.80 0.73
C ASP A 49 19.66 14.66 -0.17
N ARG A 50 18.50 14.12 -0.49
CA ARG A 50 17.49 14.84 -1.24
C ARG A 50 16.68 15.67 -0.25
N ALA A 51 16.76 17.01 -0.34
CA ALA A 51 15.76 17.82 0.32
C ALA A 51 14.38 17.22 -0.04
N LEU A 52 13.68 16.67 0.95
CA LEU A 52 12.34 16.16 0.74
C LEU A 52 11.55 17.33 0.15
N GLY A 53 11.40 17.33 -1.17
CA GLY A 53 10.42 18.19 -1.81
C GLY A 53 9.13 18.01 -1.03
N GLN A 54 8.36 19.06 -0.86
CA GLN A 54 7.03 18.94 -0.27
C GLN A 54 6.41 17.66 -0.84
N PRO A 55 5.84 16.79 0.01
CA PRO A 55 5.17 15.59 -0.47
C PRO A 55 4.32 16.06 -1.61
N GLY A 56 4.62 15.56 -2.81
CA GLY A 56 3.88 15.96 -4.00
C GLY A 56 2.43 15.79 -3.61
N ALA A 57 1.68 16.85 -3.65
CA ALA A 57 0.25 16.79 -3.62
C ALA A 57 -0.15 16.05 -4.91
N GLY A 58 0.09 14.75 -4.94
CA GLY A 58 -0.65 13.86 -5.78
C GLY A 58 -2.07 13.98 -5.27
N ASP A 59 -2.88 14.68 -6.01
CA ASP A 59 -4.32 14.86 -5.75
C ASP A 59 -5.07 13.51 -5.83
N ASP A 60 -4.34 12.44 -6.13
CA ASP A 60 -4.89 11.10 -6.25
C ASP A 60 -4.99 10.45 -4.87
N ASP A 61 -6.20 10.08 -4.50
CA ASP A 61 -6.44 9.25 -3.33
C ASP A 61 -5.57 7.97 -3.38
N PRO A 62 -5.03 7.51 -2.25
CA PRO A 62 -4.26 6.27 -2.19
C PRO A 62 -4.99 5.10 -2.85
N LEU A 63 -4.26 4.24 -3.54
CA LEU A 63 -4.83 3.12 -4.31
C LEU A 63 -5.84 2.29 -3.49
N ALA A 64 -5.58 2.11 -2.20
CA ALA A 64 -6.47 1.37 -1.31
C ALA A 64 -7.84 2.06 -1.15
N VAL A 65 -7.90 3.39 -1.18
CA VAL A 65 -9.16 4.16 -1.16
C VAL A 65 -9.86 4.04 -2.51
N GLN A 66 -9.13 4.16 -3.63
CA GLN A 66 -9.69 4.00 -4.97
C GLN A 66 -10.32 2.61 -5.19
N VAL A 67 -9.68 1.56 -4.66
CA VAL A 67 -10.25 0.20 -4.68
C VAL A 67 -11.55 0.13 -3.90
N ALA A 68 -11.59 0.69 -2.69
CA ALA A 68 -12.80 0.69 -1.86
C ALA A 68 -13.95 1.53 -2.49
N GLU A 69 -13.63 2.60 -3.21
CA GLU A 69 -14.60 3.39 -3.98
C GLU A 69 -15.16 2.61 -5.18
N ALA A 70 -14.33 1.88 -5.89
CA ALA A 70 -14.76 0.99 -6.97
C ALA A 70 -15.64 -0.17 -6.47
N GLU A 71 -15.35 -0.72 -5.30
CA GLU A 71 -16.20 -1.71 -4.64
C GLU A 71 -17.57 -1.15 -4.28
N LEU A 72 -17.64 0.08 -3.75
CA LEU A 72 -18.91 0.76 -3.46
C LEU A 72 -19.71 1.03 -4.74
N ASP A 73 -19.07 1.49 -5.82
CA ASP A 73 -19.73 1.67 -7.12
C ASP A 73 -20.31 0.35 -7.64
N THR A 74 -19.54 -0.72 -7.55
CA THR A 74 -19.97 -2.08 -7.93
C THR A 74 -21.19 -2.52 -7.12
N ALA A 75 -21.18 -2.36 -5.79
CA ALA A 75 -22.28 -2.71 -4.91
C ALA A 75 -23.52 -1.86 -5.23
N SER A 76 -23.36 -0.56 -5.53
CA SER A 76 -24.46 0.33 -5.92
C SER A 76 -25.12 -0.08 -7.24
N ARG A 77 -24.31 -0.52 -8.22
CA ARG A 77 -24.81 -1.05 -9.50
C ARG A 77 -25.56 -2.36 -9.31
N LEU A 78 -25.10 -3.24 -8.39
CA LEU A 78 -25.81 -4.47 -8.05
C LEU A 78 -27.22 -4.21 -7.51
N VAL A 79 -27.42 -3.16 -6.70
CA VAL A 79 -28.77 -2.73 -6.27
C VAL A 79 -29.66 -2.46 -7.48
N THR A 80 -29.13 -1.74 -8.49
CA THR A 80 -29.88 -1.45 -9.72
C THR A 80 -30.22 -2.73 -10.49
N VAL A 81 -29.28 -3.69 -10.55
CA VAL A 81 -29.51 -5.00 -11.20
C VAL A 81 -30.64 -5.75 -10.50
N GLU A 82 -30.60 -5.85 -9.16
CA GLU A 82 -31.64 -6.55 -8.40
C GLU A 82 -33.02 -5.85 -8.50
N GLN A 83 -33.05 -4.53 -8.58
CA GLN A 83 -34.29 -3.78 -8.84
C GLN A 83 -34.84 -4.06 -10.26
N ARG A 84 -33.97 -4.20 -11.26
CA ARG A 84 -34.40 -4.53 -12.62
C ARG A 84 -34.93 -5.96 -12.72
N ARG A 85 -34.38 -6.92 -11.99
CA ARG A 85 -34.87 -8.29 -11.88
C ARG A 85 -36.32 -8.39 -11.33
N ALA A 86 -36.75 -7.37 -10.60
CA ALA A 86 -38.14 -7.27 -10.13
C ALA A 86 -39.12 -6.80 -11.20
N ARG A 87 -38.65 -6.38 -12.37
CA ARG A 87 -39.48 -5.91 -13.50
C ARG A 87 -39.73 -7.03 -14.50
N PRO A 88 -40.80 -6.92 -15.31
CA PRO A 88 -41.01 -7.83 -16.42
C PRO A 88 -39.85 -7.83 -17.40
N ASP A 89 -39.44 -9.03 -17.82
CA ASP A 89 -38.40 -9.21 -18.82
C ASP A 89 -39.06 -9.43 -20.20
N VAL A 90 -38.55 -8.71 -21.21
CA VAL A 90 -39.03 -8.77 -22.58
C VAL A 90 -37.94 -9.37 -23.45
N THR A 91 -38.18 -10.53 -23.99
CA THR A 91 -37.27 -11.23 -24.88
C THR A 91 -37.82 -11.22 -26.31
N ALA A 92 -37.02 -10.76 -27.26
CA ALA A 92 -37.35 -10.88 -28.69
C ALA A 92 -36.47 -11.96 -29.31
N ALA A 93 -37.09 -12.89 -30.03
CA ALA A 93 -36.41 -13.96 -30.72
C ALA A 93 -36.72 -13.93 -32.23
N VAL A 94 -35.68 -14.06 -33.03
CA VAL A 94 -35.79 -14.25 -34.50
C VAL A 94 -35.12 -15.57 -34.85
N GLY A 95 -35.82 -16.39 -35.56
CA GLY A 95 -35.32 -17.70 -35.99
C GLY A 95 -35.61 -17.96 -37.46
N MET A 96 -34.75 -18.75 -38.10
CA MET A 96 -34.97 -19.33 -39.43
C MET A 96 -34.89 -20.83 -39.31
N ARG A 97 -35.90 -21.51 -39.87
CA ARG A 97 -35.95 -22.99 -39.91
C ARG A 97 -36.12 -23.43 -41.35
N ARG A 98 -35.26 -24.35 -41.79
CA ARG A 98 -35.34 -25.00 -43.08
C ARG A 98 -35.86 -26.43 -42.89
N TYR A 99 -36.90 -26.77 -43.64
CA TYR A 99 -37.49 -28.11 -43.65
C TYR A 99 -36.89 -28.90 -44.80
N ARG A 100 -36.15 -29.95 -44.49
CA ARG A 100 -35.46 -30.79 -45.50
C ARG A 100 -36.39 -31.67 -46.36
N GLU A 101 -37.58 -31.93 -45.86
CA GLU A 101 -38.55 -32.81 -46.57
C GLU A 101 -39.29 -32.05 -47.67
N THR A 102 -39.52 -30.77 -47.50
CA THR A 102 -40.28 -29.91 -48.43
C THR A 102 -39.42 -28.84 -49.11
N ASP A 103 -38.15 -28.73 -48.71
CA ASP A 103 -37.21 -27.64 -49.10
C ASP A 103 -37.76 -26.23 -48.84
N ASP A 104 -38.64 -26.12 -47.84
CA ASP A 104 -39.25 -24.86 -47.44
C ASP A 104 -38.43 -24.18 -46.35
N GLU A 105 -38.40 -22.82 -46.41
CA GLU A 105 -37.79 -21.99 -45.38
C GLU A 105 -38.88 -21.20 -44.64
N ALA A 106 -38.87 -21.25 -43.31
CA ALA A 106 -39.80 -20.52 -42.46
C ALA A 106 -39.04 -19.52 -41.56
N PHE A 107 -39.48 -18.29 -41.49
CA PHE A 107 -39.00 -17.31 -40.56
C PHE A 107 -39.95 -17.21 -39.37
N THR A 108 -39.38 -17.25 -38.18
CA THR A 108 -40.12 -17.13 -36.92
C THR A 108 -39.68 -15.84 -36.21
N VAL A 109 -40.64 -15.04 -35.83
CA VAL A 109 -40.42 -13.86 -34.97
C VAL A 109 -41.30 -14.04 -33.75
N GLY A 110 -40.69 -14.01 -32.59
CA GLY A 110 -41.40 -14.18 -31.31
C GLY A 110 -41.04 -13.06 -30.33
N ILE A 111 -42.02 -12.68 -29.53
CA ILE A 111 -41.83 -11.80 -28.35
C ILE A 111 -42.35 -12.59 -27.15
N GLU A 112 -41.50 -12.72 -26.13
CA GLU A 112 -41.84 -13.33 -24.85
C GLU A 112 -41.79 -12.27 -23.75
N LEU A 113 -42.82 -12.23 -22.91
CA LEU A 113 -42.92 -11.33 -21.77
C LEU A 113 -43.04 -12.15 -20.48
N THR A 114 -41.98 -12.17 -19.70
CA THR A 114 -41.99 -12.82 -18.37
C THR A 114 -42.37 -11.83 -17.29
N VAL A 115 -43.58 -11.98 -16.71
CA VAL A 115 -44.10 -11.09 -15.68
C VAL A 115 -44.00 -11.77 -14.30
N PRO A 116 -43.19 -11.25 -13.37
CA PRO A 116 -43.04 -11.80 -12.00
C PRO A 116 -44.27 -11.40 -11.15
N LEU A 117 -45.27 -12.27 -11.07
CA LEU A 117 -46.51 -11.97 -10.36
C LEU A 117 -46.37 -12.13 -8.81
N PHE A 118 -45.62 -13.15 -8.39
CA PHE A 118 -45.51 -13.53 -6.98
C PHE A 118 -44.16 -13.20 -6.36
N ASP A 119 -43.07 -13.33 -7.10
CA ASP A 119 -41.72 -12.98 -6.64
C ASP A 119 -41.25 -11.65 -7.26
N ARG A 120 -41.23 -10.62 -6.46
CA ARG A 120 -40.73 -9.28 -6.82
C ARG A 120 -39.28 -9.06 -6.36
N ASN A 121 -38.52 -10.12 -6.18
CA ASN A 121 -37.10 -10.08 -5.77
C ASN A 121 -36.81 -9.21 -4.53
N ARG A 122 -37.77 -9.11 -3.59
CA ARG A 122 -37.61 -8.25 -2.39
C ARG A 122 -36.45 -8.69 -1.51
N GLY A 123 -36.14 -9.99 -1.47
CA GLY A 123 -34.99 -10.57 -0.78
C GLY A 123 -33.68 -10.13 -1.37
N GLY A 124 -33.50 -10.27 -2.68
CA GLY A 124 -32.32 -9.85 -3.42
C GLY A 124 -32.05 -8.35 -3.30
N ILE A 125 -33.11 -7.54 -3.46
CA ILE A 125 -33.00 -6.08 -3.29
C ILE A 125 -32.51 -5.69 -1.89
N ARG A 126 -33.06 -6.32 -0.84
CA ARG A 126 -32.63 -6.06 0.55
C ARG A 126 -31.19 -6.50 0.80
N ALA A 127 -30.79 -7.64 0.25
CA ALA A 127 -29.43 -8.14 0.33
C ALA A 127 -28.45 -7.18 -0.37
N ALA A 128 -28.78 -6.73 -1.57
CA ALA A 128 -27.95 -5.77 -2.32
C ALA A 128 -27.79 -4.43 -1.59
N TYR A 129 -28.85 -3.91 -0.97
CA TYR A 129 -28.75 -2.71 -0.12
C TYR A 129 -27.91 -2.94 1.15
N ALA A 130 -27.93 -4.12 1.72
CA ALA A 130 -27.08 -4.45 2.86
C ALA A 130 -25.59 -4.49 2.44
N GLU A 131 -25.30 -5.08 1.28
CA GLU A 131 -23.94 -5.12 0.75
C GLU A 131 -23.43 -3.71 0.37
N GLN A 132 -24.25 -2.85 -0.23
CA GLN A 132 -23.91 -1.47 -0.49
C GLN A 132 -23.53 -0.73 0.81
N ARG A 133 -24.31 -0.87 1.88
CA ARG A 133 -23.97 -0.27 3.18
C ARG A 133 -22.68 -0.85 3.77
N ALA A 134 -22.43 -2.14 3.57
CA ALA A 134 -21.20 -2.76 4.02
C ALA A 134 -19.98 -2.23 3.24
N ALA A 135 -20.10 -2.04 1.92
CA ALA A 135 -19.06 -1.42 1.10
C ALA A 135 -18.79 0.05 1.49
N GLU A 136 -19.86 0.81 1.80
CA GLU A 136 -19.73 2.18 2.30
C GLU A 136 -18.98 2.23 3.65
N ALA A 137 -19.29 1.33 4.56
CA ALA A 137 -18.58 1.24 5.84
C ALA A 137 -17.11 0.83 5.65
N ARG A 138 -16.80 -0.07 4.70
CA ARG A 138 -15.43 -0.44 4.34
C ARG A 138 -14.66 0.76 3.79
N LEU A 139 -15.26 1.56 2.92
CA LEU A 139 -14.66 2.78 2.38
C LEU A 139 -14.31 3.78 3.50
N ILE A 140 -15.23 4.01 4.42
CA ILE A 140 -14.99 4.90 5.57
C ILE A 140 -13.82 4.37 6.42
N ALA A 141 -13.82 3.07 6.74
CA ALA A 141 -12.74 2.44 7.49
C ALA A 141 -11.39 2.56 6.77
N GLN A 142 -11.37 2.38 5.45
CA GLN A 142 -10.16 2.51 4.65
C GLN A 142 -9.63 3.94 4.64
N LYS A 143 -10.48 4.95 4.50
CA LYS A 143 -10.09 6.36 4.59
C LYS A 143 -9.51 6.69 5.97
N GLN A 144 -10.10 6.16 7.05
CA GLN A 144 -9.56 6.33 8.40
C GLN A 144 -8.21 5.64 8.60
N ALA A 145 -8.04 4.42 8.07
CA ALA A 145 -6.79 3.68 8.14
C ALA A 145 -5.64 4.41 7.42
N VAL A 146 -5.90 4.90 6.21
CA VAL A 146 -4.93 5.70 5.44
C VAL A 146 -4.55 6.99 6.19
N GLN A 147 -5.51 7.67 6.77
CA GLN A 147 -5.24 8.88 7.55
C GLN A 147 -4.40 8.58 8.79
N ALA A 148 -4.68 7.50 9.51
CA ALA A 148 -3.89 7.08 10.66
C ALA A 148 -2.46 6.69 10.25
N GLU A 149 -2.29 5.97 9.14
CA GLU A 149 -0.98 5.60 8.60
C GLU A 149 -0.16 6.85 8.22
N ARG A 150 -0.79 7.82 7.56
CA ARG A 150 -0.16 9.09 7.21
C ARG A 150 0.35 9.85 8.45
N LEU A 151 -0.50 10.02 9.46
CA LEU A 151 -0.11 10.67 10.72
C LEU A 151 1.03 9.93 11.43
N GLY A 152 0.97 8.59 11.42
CA GLY A 152 2.05 7.75 11.96
C GLY A 152 3.37 7.93 11.21
N ALA A 153 3.33 7.98 9.88
CA ALA A 153 4.51 8.20 9.04
C ALA A 153 5.11 9.61 9.23
N GLU A 154 4.27 10.64 9.33
CA GLU A 154 4.70 12.02 9.62
C GLU A 154 5.40 12.11 11.00
N ALA A 155 4.84 11.48 12.02
CA ALA A 155 5.45 11.42 13.34
C ALA A 155 6.78 10.64 13.34
N ALA A 156 6.86 9.52 12.63
CA ALA A 156 8.09 8.74 12.48
C ALA A 156 9.18 9.52 11.75
N LEU A 157 8.82 10.28 10.72
CA LEU A 157 9.74 11.16 10.00
C LEU A 157 10.28 12.27 10.92
N ALA A 158 9.41 12.92 11.69
CA ALA A 158 9.82 13.96 12.65
C ALA A 158 10.78 13.40 13.72
N ALA A 159 10.50 12.21 14.25
CA ALA A 159 11.37 11.52 15.21
C ALA A 159 12.73 11.15 14.59
N SER A 160 12.74 10.67 13.35
CA SER A 160 13.96 10.35 12.62
C SER A 160 14.84 11.57 12.40
N ASN A 161 14.26 12.68 11.96
CA ASN A 161 14.96 13.95 11.79
C ASN A 161 15.55 14.48 13.11
N SER A 162 14.86 14.27 14.23
CA SER A 162 15.37 14.62 15.56
C SER A 162 16.57 13.78 15.96
N ARG A 163 16.51 12.44 15.69
CA ARG A 163 17.64 11.54 15.95
C ARG A 163 18.86 11.88 15.10
N THR A 164 18.68 12.19 13.83
CA THR A 164 19.77 12.61 12.94
C THR A 164 20.48 13.84 13.49
N ARG A 165 19.73 14.88 13.86
CA ARG A 165 20.31 16.10 14.46
C ARG A 165 21.05 15.81 15.77
N ALA A 166 20.52 14.93 16.61
CA ALA A 166 21.18 14.53 17.85
C ALA A 166 22.47 13.74 17.57
N ALA A 167 22.50 12.89 16.57
CA ALA A 167 23.69 12.14 16.14
C ALA A 167 24.76 13.09 15.60
N ASP A 168 24.40 14.05 14.75
CA ASP A 168 25.33 15.06 14.21
C ASP A 168 25.98 15.88 15.33
N SER A 169 25.19 16.32 16.32
CA SER A 169 25.72 17.02 17.47
C SER A 169 26.62 16.15 18.35
N GLY A 170 26.30 14.85 18.45
CA GLY A 170 27.12 13.85 19.15
C GLY A 170 28.47 13.60 18.47
N VAL A 171 28.48 13.52 17.14
CA VAL A 171 29.74 13.42 16.36
C VAL A 171 30.62 14.64 16.59
N ALA A 172 30.04 15.82 16.44
CA ALA A 172 30.80 17.09 16.65
C ALA A 172 31.39 17.18 18.07
N ALA A 173 30.64 16.79 19.10
CA ALA A 173 31.12 16.75 20.48
C ALA A 173 32.24 15.72 20.70
N ALA A 174 32.12 14.54 20.07
CA ALA A 174 33.13 13.48 20.14
C ALA A 174 34.44 13.88 19.43
N GLU A 175 34.35 14.52 18.27
CA GLU A 175 35.51 15.03 17.53
C GLU A 175 36.25 16.12 18.35
N GLU A 176 35.51 17.03 18.97
CA GLU A 176 36.11 18.04 19.81
C GLU A 176 36.76 17.46 21.08
N ALA A 177 36.08 16.49 21.73
CA ALA A 177 36.66 15.77 22.87
C ALA A 177 37.95 15.04 22.49
N TYR A 178 37.95 14.37 21.33
CA TYR A 178 39.17 13.73 20.79
C TYR A 178 40.30 14.73 20.53
N ARG A 179 39.99 15.87 19.91
CA ARG A 179 40.94 16.93 19.63
C ARG A 179 41.58 17.45 20.93
N LEU A 180 40.76 17.77 21.93
CA LEU A 180 41.25 18.25 23.23
C LEU A 180 42.08 17.20 23.97
N SER A 181 41.66 15.92 23.93
CA SER A 181 42.39 14.81 24.53
C SER A 181 43.76 14.62 23.89
N ARG A 182 43.84 14.75 22.56
CA ARG A 182 45.10 14.67 21.82
C ARG A 182 46.07 15.80 22.24
N ILE A 183 45.57 17.03 22.28
CA ILE A 183 46.37 18.18 22.73
C ILE A 183 46.87 17.98 24.17
N GLY A 184 46.01 17.51 25.08
CA GLY A 184 46.38 17.24 26.46
C GLY A 184 47.42 16.13 26.60
N PHE A 185 47.36 15.10 25.77
CA PHE A 185 48.33 14.01 25.68
C PHE A 185 49.68 14.53 25.16
N GLU A 186 49.68 15.25 24.05
CA GLU A 186 50.89 15.85 23.46
C GLU A 186 51.58 16.83 24.43
N ALA A 187 50.81 17.55 25.26
CA ALA A 187 51.30 18.41 26.30
C ALA A 187 51.75 17.68 27.61
N GLY A 188 51.66 16.33 27.66
CA GLY A 188 52.03 15.53 28.82
C GLY A 188 51.13 15.71 30.05
N ARG A 189 49.90 16.25 29.88
CA ARG A 189 48.95 16.54 30.95
C ARG A 189 47.99 15.40 31.26
N ILE A 190 47.81 14.51 30.29
CA ILE A 190 46.96 13.29 30.44
C ILE A 190 47.73 12.09 29.95
N SER A 191 47.58 10.96 30.64
CA SER A 191 48.12 9.71 30.21
C SER A 191 47.27 9.12 29.07
N GLN A 192 47.91 8.34 28.20
CA GLN A 192 47.18 7.57 27.15
C GLN A 192 46.05 6.77 27.79
N LEU A 193 44.84 6.96 27.29
CA LEU A 193 43.62 6.21 27.70
C LEU A 193 43.67 4.78 27.27
#